data_e8417aa672a69f6571f89c25c8e81f0d
#
_entry.id   e8417aa672a69f6571f89c25c8e81f0d
#
_cell.length_a   1.000
_cell.length_b   1.000
_cell.length_c   1.000
_cell.angle_alpha   90.00
_cell.angle_beta   90.00
_cell.angle_gamma   90.00
#
_symmetry.space_group_name_H-M   'P 1'
#
loop_
_entity.id
_entity.type
_entity.pdbx_description
1 polymer ?
#
loop_
_entity_poly.entity_id
_entity_poly.type
_entity_poly.pdbx_seq_one_letter_code
_entity_poly.pdbx_strand_id
1 'polypeptide(L)'
;MNIETIAGQLAQVGYVVLDQPLLRSQSAQLYSRCQDDERQRFQPARIGRGAERQQLDAVRGDVICWLDDGDGIDHAYLVWMEKLRSGLNEALYLGLFDYECHYAIYCEGAGYARHSDVLNGHRNRVLSTVFYLNEDWQRSDGGELVLFAPEGDAIIDTVNPTFGKMIIFLSESFPLAVLTACKQRRSIAGWFRVRGIA
;
A
#
# COMPACT_ATOMS: atom_id res chain seq x y z
N MET A 1 3.96 6.56 -17.45
CA MET A 1 4.55 5.57 -16.51
C MET A 1 5.69 4.87 -17.23
N ASN A 2 6.90 4.87 -16.67
CA ASN A 2 8.05 4.17 -17.25
C ASN A 2 8.21 2.81 -16.56
N ILE A 3 7.67 1.76 -17.16
CA ILE A 3 7.68 0.39 -16.63
C ILE A 3 9.11 -0.16 -16.52
N GLU A 4 9.97 0.12 -17.50
CA GLU A 4 11.35 -0.37 -17.49
C GLU A 4 12.14 0.14 -16.29
N THR A 5 11.98 1.42 -15.94
CA THR A 5 12.62 2.00 -14.77
C THR A 5 12.12 1.36 -13.47
N ILE A 6 10.79 1.16 -13.35
CA ILE A 6 10.18 0.51 -12.18
C ILE A 6 10.69 -0.93 -12.06
N ALA A 7 10.63 -1.70 -13.14
CA ALA A 7 11.10 -3.07 -13.19
C ALA A 7 12.59 -3.19 -12.87
N GLY A 8 13.42 -2.31 -13.44
CA GLY A 8 14.86 -2.27 -13.16
C GLY A 8 15.16 -2.05 -11.67
N GLN A 9 14.49 -1.10 -11.01
CA GLN A 9 14.68 -0.86 -9.58
C GLN A 9 14.17 -2.03 -8.72
N LEU A 10 12.99 -2.59 -9.05
CA LEU A 10 12.48 -3.78 -8.35
C LEU A 10 13.43 -4.97 -8.48
N ALA A 11 14.04 -5.20 -9.67
CA ALA A 11 15.00 -6.28 -9.86
C ALA A 11 16.33 -6.05 -9.13
N GLN A 12 16.77 -4.79 -9.00
CA GLN A 12 18.08 -4.45 -8.45
C GLN A 12 18.05 -4.35 -6.91
N VAL A 13 17.06 -3.65 -6.35
CA VAL A 13 17.01 -3.34 -4.92
C VAL A 13 15.73 -3.84 -4.23
N GLY A 14 14.75 -4.35 -4.98
CA GLY A 14 13.53 -4.95 -4.46
C GLY A 14 12.43 -3.95 -4.12
N TYR A 15 12.66 -2.64 -4.24
CA TYR A 15 11.61 -1.62 -4.05
C TYR A 15 11.86 -0.40 -4.95
N VAL A 16 10.81 0.41 -5.10
CA VAL A 16 10.86 1.68 -5.82
C VAL A 16 9.91 2.69 -5.20
N VAL A 17 10.36 3.94 -5.09
CA VAL A 17 9.53 5.08 -4.68
C VAL A 17 9.28 5.95 -5.91
N LEU A 18 8.02 6.23 -6.19
CA LEU A 18 7.57 7.01 -7.34
C LEU A 18 6.94 8.32 -6.84
N ASP A 19 7.43 9.43 -7.36
CA ASP A 19 6.80 10.73 -7.15
C ASP A 19 5.78 11.00 -8.27
N GLN A 20 4.52 11.24 -7.89
CA GLN A 20 3.40 11.59 -8.79
C GLN A 20 3.22 10.63 -9.99
N PRO A 21 3.11 9.28 -9.79
CA PRO A 21 2.94 8.34 -10.89
C PRO A 21 1.58 8.48 -11.60
N LEU A 22 0.57 9.03 -10.92
CA LEU A 22 -0.72 9.40 -11.47
C LEU A 22 -0.78 10.91 -11.76
N LEU A 23 -1.71 11.33 -12.61
CA LEU A 23 -2.02 12.75 -12.78
C LEU A 23 -2.53 13.33 -11.44
N ARG A 24 -2.16 14.57 -11.13
CA ARG A 24 -2.60 15.24 -9.89
C ARG A 24 -4.12 15.28 -9.75
N SER A 25 -4.84 15.44 -10.86
CA SER A 25 -6.31 15.40 -10.88
C SER A 25 -6.87 14.04 -10.46
N GLN A 26 -6.26 12.95 -10.91
CA GLN A 26 -6.66 11.60 -10.49
C GLN A 26 -6.40 11.36 -9.00
N SER A 27 -5.22 11.81 -8.52
CA SER A 27 -4.89 11.74 -7.09
C SER A 27 -5.88 12.55 -6.23
N ALA A 28 -6.30 13.73 -6.71
CA ALA A 28 -7.28 14.56 -6.02
C ALA A 28 -8.68 13.91 -6.00
N GLN A 29 -9.09 13.24 -7.07
CA GLN A 29 -10.36 12.49 -7.11
C GLN A 29 -10.34 11.32 -6.10
N LEU A 30 -9.24 10.55 -6.03
CA LEU A 30 -9.08 9.47 -5.04
C LEU A 30 -9.09 10.01 -3.61
N TYR A 31 -8.48 11.17 -3.37
CA TYR A 31 -8.52 11.83 -2.07
C TYR A 31 -9.94 12.24 -1.68
N SER A 32 -10.68 12.93 -2.57
CA SER A 32 -12.09 13.29 -2.31
C SER A 32 -12.93 12.05 -2.05
N ARG A 33 -12.77 11.01 -2.86
CA ARG A 33 -13.46 9.73 -2.71
C ARG A 33 -13.19 9.09 -1.33
N CYS A 34 -11.94 9.13 -0.89
CA CYS A 34 -11.55 8.64 0.44
C CYS A 34 -12.22 9.44 1.57
N GLN A 35 -12.38 10.76 1.41
CA GLN A 35 -13.04 11.62 2.41
C GLN A 35 -14.56 11.41 2.46
N ASP A 36 -15.21 11.30 1.31
CA ASP A 36 -16.67 11.15 1.19
C ASP A 36 -17.15 9.85 1.83
N ASP A 37 -16.38 8.77 1.70
CA ASP A 37 -16.72 7.46 2.23
C ASP A 37 -16.33 7.25 3.71
N GLU A 38 -15.55 8.15 4.30
CA GLU A 38 -14.95 7.96 5.63
C GLU A 38 -15.97 7.58 6.71
N ARG A 39 -17.20 8.08 6.61
CA ARG A 39 -18.23 7.88 7.63
C ARG A 39 -19.14 6.67 7.40
N GLN A 40 -19.20 6.13 6.20
CA GLN A 40 -20.22 5.14 5.82
C GLN A 40 -19.67 3.75 5.49
N ARG A 41 -18.48 3.65 4.91
CA ARG A 41 -17.94 2.41 4.34
C ARG A 41 -16.68 1.90 5.03
N PHE A 42 -16.01 2.74 5.82
CA PHE A 42 -14.79 2.34 6.51
C PHE A 42 -15.08 1.48 7.74
N GLN A 43 -14.33 0.39 7.86
CA GLN A 43 -14.40 -0.53 8.99
C GLN A 43 -13.02 -0.70 9.62
N PRO A 44 -12.94 -0.94 10.95
CA PRO A 44 -11.66 -1.24 11.60
C PRO A 44 -10.94 -2.39 10.89
N ALA A 45 -9.66 -2.16 10.59
CA ALA A 45 -8.84 -3.18 9.99
C ALA A 45 -8.65 -4.35 10.98
N ARG A 46 -8.61 -5.58 10.45
CA ARG A 46 -8.41 -6.79 11.25
C ARG A 46 -7.13 -7.48 10.84
N ILE A 47 -6.45 -8.10 11.79
CA ILE A 47 -5.26 -8.92 11.56
C ILE A 47 -5.71 -10.39 11.46
N GLY A 48 -5.13 -11.15 10.53
CA GLY A 48 -5.47 -12.57 10.32
C GLY A 48 -6.61 -12.78 9.32
N ARG A 49 -6.93 -14.05 9.03
CA ARG A 49 -8.01 -14.47 8.11
C ARG A 49 -8.98 -15.43 8.78
N GLY A 50 -10.23 -15.44 8.28
CA GLY A 50 -11.25 -16.38 8.76
C GLY A 50 -11.56 -16.21 10.23
N ALA A 51 -11.61 -17.32 10.99
CA ALA A 51 -11.90 -17.37 12.42
C ALA A 51 -10.77 -16.79 13.31
N GLU A 52 -9.55 -16.61 12.76
CA GLU A 52 -8.39 -16.05 13.49
C GLU A 52 -8.29 -14.52 13.37
N ARG A 53 -9.29 -13.87 12.78
CA ARG A 53 -9.32 -12.41 12.67
C ARG A 53 -9.42 -11.76 14.04
N GLN A 54 -8.39 -10.99 14.41
CA GLN A 54 -8.35 -10.21 15.66
C GLN A 54 -8.23 -8.74 15.34
N GLN A 55 -8.93 -7.91 16.11
CA GLN A 55 -8.73 -6.47 16.15
C GLN A 55 -7.80 -6.19 17.33
N LEU A 56 -6.60 -5.73 17.03
CA LEU A 56 -5.58 -5.36 18.03
C LEU A 56 -5.14 -3.92 17.72
N ASP A 57 -5.89 -2.95 18.22
CA ASP A 57 -5.67 -1.51 17.98
C ASP A 57 -4.26 -1.06 18.40
N ALA A 58 -3.65 -1.72 19.38
CA ALA A 58 -2.25 -1.51 19.76
C ALA A 58 -1.24 -1.95 18.70
N VAL A 59 -1.63 -2.81 17.75
CA VAL A 59 -0.76 -3.34 16.69
C VAL A 59 -1.06 -2.68 15.35
N ARG A 60 -2.36 -2.45 15.05
CA ARG A 60 -2.85 -1.88 13.80
C ARG A 60 -4.03 -0.95 14.06
N GLY A 61 -3.82 0.35 13.86
CA GLY A 61 -4.79 1.40 14.22
C GLY A 61 -5.49 2.07 13.03
N ASP A 62 -5.62 1.40 11.87
CA ASP A 62 -6.31 1.94 10.70
C ASP A 62 -7.74 1.43 10.56
N VAL A 63 -8.57 2.25 9.90
CA VAL A 63 -9.84 1.83 9.31
C VAL A 63 -9.67 1.71 7.80
N ILE A 64 -10.36 0.75 7.18
CA ILE A 64 -10.20 0.42 5.76
C ILE A 64 -11.53 0.41 5.02
N CYS A 65 -11.47 0.75 3.73
CA CYS A 65 -12.55 0.59 2.75
C CYS A 65 -11.99 -0.01 1.46
N TRP A 66 -12.48 -1.17 1.05
CA TRP A 66 -12.05 -1.79 -0.21
C TRP A 66 -12.48 -0.95 -1.40
N LEU A 67 -11.59 -0.81 -2.40
CA LEU A 67 -11.96 -0.15 -3.64
C LEU A 67 -13.05 -0.94 -4.36
N ASP A 68 -13.95 -0.20 -5.01
CA ASP A 68 -15.12 -0.74 -5.71
C ASP A 68 -14.96 -0.53 -7.21
N ASP A 69 -14.79 -1.60 -7.97
CA ASP A 69 -14.66 -1.55 -9.43
C ASP A 69 -15.92 -0.97 -10.14
N GLY A 70 -17.05 -0.95 -9.45
CA GLY A 70 -18.28 -0.27 -9.92
C GLY A 70 -18.27 1.26 -9.76
N ASP A 71 -17.35 1.82 -8.97
CA ASP A 71 -17.15 3.27 -8.83
C ASP A 71 -16.18 3.78 -9.90
N GLY A 72 -16.52 4.85 -10.59
CA GLY A 72 -15.73 5.36 -11.73
C GLY A 72 -14.32 5.86 -11.31
N ILE A 73 -14.16 6.39 -10.09
CA ILE A 73 -12.88 6.89 -9.59
C ILE A 73 -11.99 5.70 -9.21
N ASP A 74 -12.54 4.76 -8.45
CA ASP A 74 -11.84 3.55 -8.04
C ASP A 74 -11.46 2.70 -9.27
N HIS A 75 -12.38 2.54 -10.23
CA HIS A 75 -12.13 1.85 -11.50
C HIS A 75 -10.95 2.46 -12.28
N ALA A 76 -10.89 3.78 -12.40
CA ALA A 76 -9.78 4.45 -13.10
C ALA A 76 -8.42 4.13 -12.46
N TYR A 77 -8.34 4.06 -11.12
CA TYR A 77 -7.14 3.63 -10.40
C TYR A 77 -6.82 2.16 -10.65
N LEU A 78 -7.82 1.28 -10.57
CA LEU A 78 -7.66 -0.17 -10.82
C LEU A 78 -7.19 -0.44 -12.25
N VAL A 79 -7.70 0.27 -13.25
CA VAL A 79 -7.22 0.19 -14.65
C VAL A 79 -5.76 0.63 -14.76
N TRP A 80 -5.33 1.65 -14.03
CA TRP A 80 -3.94 2.07 -14.01
C TRP A 80 -3.03 1.00 -13.38
N MET A 81 -3.47 0.38 -12.27
CA MET A 81 -2.75 -0.71 -11.60
C MET A 81 -2.70 -1.97 -12.47
N GLU A 82 -3.74 -2.26 -13.26
CA GLU A 82 -3.74 -3.37 -14.21
C GLU A 82 -2.69 -3.19 -15.32
N LYS A 83 -2.53 -1.96 -15.85
CA LYS A 83 -1.44 -1.65 -16.81
C LYS A 83 -0.06 -1.84 -16.18
N LEU A 84 0.10 -1.43 -14.90
CA LEU A 84 1.34 -1.66 -14.17
C LEU A 84 1.61 -3.16 -13.98
N ARG A 85 0.60 -3.94 -13.57
CA ARG A 85 0.67 -5.39 -13.42
C ARG A 85 1.14 -6.08 -14.71
N SER A 86 0.50 -5.74 -15.83
CA SER A 86 0.81 -6.31 -17.14
C SER A 86 2.25 -6.01 -17.55
N GLY A 87 2.66 -4.73 -17.44
CA GLY A 87 4.02 -4.33 -17.78
C GLY A 87 5.10 -4.95 -16.89
N LEU A 88 4.84 -5.12 -15.59
CA LEU A 88 5.76 -5.80 -14.68
C LEU A 88 5.86 -7.31 -14.99
N ASN A 89 4.76 -7.94 -15.40
CA ASN A 89 4.80 -9.33 -15.86
C ASN A 89 5.63 -9.49 -17.13
N GLU A 90 5.50 -8.58 -18.09
CA GLU A 90 6.29 -8.59 -19.32
C GLU A 90 7.80 -8.40 -19.04
N ALA A 91 8.13 -7.49 -18.11
CA ALA A 91 9.52 -7.14 -17.82
C ALA A 91 10.22 -8.13 -16.87
N LEU A 92 9.51 -8.70 -15.89
CA LEU A 92 10.09 -9.46 -14.78
C LEU A 92 9.60 -10.90 -14.65
N TYR A 93 8.64 -11.33 -15.47
CA TYR A 93 8.06 -12.69 -15.46
C TYR A 93 7.52 -13.12 -14.08
N LEU A 94 6.93 -12.19 -13.32
CA LEU A 94 6.49 -12.41 -11.94
C LEU A 94 5.24 -13.30 -11.80
N GLY A 95 4.50 -13.51 -12.89
CA GLY A 95 3.27 -14.31 -12.88
C GLY A 95 2.14 -13.69 -12.06
N LEU A 96 2.11 -12.36 -11.94
CA LEU A 96 1.10 -11.61 -11.20
C LEU A 96 -0.27 -11.86 -11.84
N PHE A 97 -1.20 -12.37 -11.04
CA PHE A 97 -2.53 -12.76 -11.52
C PHE A 97 -3.57 -11.67 -11.34
N ASP A 98 -3.60 -11.04 -10.17
CA ASP A 98 -4.55 -9.99 -9.83
C ASP A 98 -3.95 -8.92 -8.91
N TYR A 99 -4.76 -7.91 -8.59
CA TYR A 99 -4.44 -6.85 -7.66
C TYR A 99 -5.61 -6.60 -6.71
N GLU A 100 -5.37 -6.62 -5.39
CA GLU A 100 -6.35 -6.22 -4.38
C GLU A 100 -5.87 -4.98 -3.65
N CYS A 101 -6.76 -4.04 -3.33
CA CYS A 101 -6.38 -2.85 -2.59
C CYS A 101 -7.55 -2.23 -1.82
N HIS A 102 -7.22 -1.46 -0.80
CA HIS A 102 -8.17 -0.71 0.01
C HIS A 102 -7.64 0.67 0.38
N TYR A 103 -8.52 1.62 0.57
CA TYR A 103 -8.21 2.83 1.31
C TYR A 103 -7.88 2.48 2.75
N ALA A 104 -6.91 3.16 3.34
CA ALA A 104 -6.53 3.03 4.74
C ALA A 104 -6.43 4.42 5.38
N ILE A 105 -7.09 4.62 6.52
CA ILE A 105 -7.05 5.85 7.29
C ILE A 105 -6.54 5.54 8.68
N TYR A 106 -5.40 6.14 9.03
CA TYR A 106 -4.86 6.15 10.38
C TYR A 106 -5.27 7.46 11.05
N CYS A 107 -5.96 7.39 12.19
CA CYS A 107 -6.24 8.55 13.01
C CYS A 107 -4.95 9.12 13.63
N GLU A 108 -5.02 10.35 14.14
CA GLU A 108 -3.94 10.93 14.94
C GLU A 108 -3.56 9.98 16.10
N GLY A 109 -2.27 9.78 16.30
CA GLY A 109 -1.72 8.85 17.28
C GLY A 109 -1.68 7.39 16.85
N ALA A 110 -2.25 7.04 15.70
CA ALA A 110 -2.25 5.67 15.18
C ALA A 110 -1.03 5.38 14.31
N GLY A 111 -0.69 4.10 14.25
CA GLY A 111 0.37 3.54 13.40
C GLY A 111 0.12 2.06 13.15
N TYR A 112 1.11 1.38 12.60
CA TYR A 112 1.09 -0.07 12.43
C TYR A 112 2.46 -0.63 12.81
N ALA A 113 2.47 -1.50 13.82
CA ALA A 113 3.69 -2.15 14.28
C ALA A 113 4.37 -2.93 13.15
N ARG A 114 5.66 -3.22 13.31
CA ARG A 114 6.43 -3.99 12.33
C ARG A 114 5.76 -5.33 12.04
N HIS A 115 5.56 -5.60 10.76
CA HIS A 115 4.92 -6.82 10.25
C HIS A 115 5.45 -7.14 8.85
N SER A 116 5.10 -8.33 8.34
CA SER A 116 5.27 -8.70 6.94
C SER A 116 3.89 -8.77 6.27
N ASP A 117 3.80 -8.36 5.01
CA ASP A 117 2.59 -8.48 4.20
C ASP A 117 2.33 -9.93 3.74
N VAL A 118 3.33 -10.79 3.87
CA VAL A 118 3.22 -12.22 3.60
C VAL A 118 2.94 -12.95 4.90
N LEU A 119 1.74 -13.51 5.01
CA LEU A 119 1.35 -14.33 6.15
C LEU A 119 1.94 -15.73 6.03
N ASN A 120 2.38 -16.31 7.15
CA ASN A 120 2.85 -17.69 7.22
C ASN A 120 1.82 -18.65 6.60
N GLY A 121 2.26 -19.44 5.59
CA GLY A 121 1.40 -20.37 4.87
C GLY A 121 0.66 -19.83 3.64
N HIS A 122 0.71 -18.51 3.36
CA HIS A 122 0.03 -17.89 2.22
C HIS A 122 0.94 -16.91 1.49
N ARG A 123 1.87 -17.42 0.68
CA ARG A 123 2.87 -16.64 -0.09
C ARG A 123 2.33 -16.16 -1.44
N ASN A 124 1.08 -15.73 -1.52
CA ASN A 124 0.51 -15.28 -2.79
C ASN A 124 0.70 -13.78 -3.07
N ARG A 125 1.08 -12.96 -2.08
CA ARG A 125 1.41 -11.54 -2.28
C ARG A 125 2.87 -11.43 -2.72
N VAL A 126 3.09 -10.89 -3.92
CA VAL A 126 4.43 -10.75 -4.52
C VAL A 126 4.95 -9.32 -4.37
N LEU A 127 4.11 -8.34 -4.70
CA LEU A 127 4.44 -6.93 -4.56
C LEU A 127 3.40 -6.24 -3.69
N SER A 128 3.88 -5.48 -2.72
CA SER A 128 3.09 -4.54 -1.94
C SER A 128 3.18 -3.15 -2.55
N THR A 129 2.09 -2.40 -2.49
CA THR A 129 2.02 -1.01 -2.94
C THR A 129 1.37 -0.14 -1.89
N VAL A 130 1.85 1.09 -1.71
CA VAL A 130 1.18 2.11 -0.90
C VAL A 130 1.20 3.43 -1.66
N PHE A 131 0.01 3.94 -1.99
CA PHE A 131 -0.19 5.23 -2.63
C PHE A 131 -0.74 6.24 -1.62
N TYR A 132 -0.10 7.39 -1.48
CA TYR A 132 -0.41 8.36 -0.42
C TYR A 132 -1.32 9.49 -0.88
N LEU A 133 -2.26 9.85 0.00
CA LEU A 133 -3.31 10.83 -0.24
C LEU A 133 -3.29 11.95 0.83
N ASN A 134 -2.11 12.48 1.20
CA ASN A 134 -1.98 13.45 2.28
C ASN A 134 -1.44 14.78 1.74
N GLU A 135 -2.32 15.75 1.55
CA GLU A 135 -1.94 17.11 1.17
C GLU A 135 -1.19 17.80 2.32
N ASP A 136 -0.28 18.70 1.97
CA ASP A 136 0.50 19.52 2.92
C ASP A 136 1.16 18.73 4.07
N TRP A 137 1.60 17.49 3.77
CA TRP A 137 2.26 16.63 4.75
C TRP A 137 3.70 17.07 4.98
N GLN A 138 4.01 17.38 6.25
CA GLN A 138 5.34 17.74 6.69
C GLN A 138 6.03 16.56 7.37
N ARG A 139 7.36 16.59 7.41
CA ARG A 139 8.15 15.57 8.10
C ARG A 139 7.84 15.47 9.61
N SER A 140 7.47 16.60 10.22
CA SER A 140 7.04 16.68 11.62
C SER A 140 5.71 15.99 11.92
N ASP A 141 4.93 15.66 10.87
CA ASP A 141 3.63 15.00 11.04
C ASP A 141 3.77 13.48 11.30
N GLY A 142 4.97 12.92 11.13
CA GLY A 142 5.23 11.49 11.33
C GLY A 142 4.56 10.63 10.27
N GLY A 143 4.13 9.42 10.63
CA GLY A 143 3.37 8.51 9.76
C GLY A 143 4.16 7.92 8.60
N GLU A 144 5.47 7.97 8.64
CA GLU A 144 6.33 7.39 7.62
C GLU A 144 6.13 5.88 7.54
N LEU A 145 6.27 5.34 6.33
CA LEU A 145 6.47 3.92 6.13
C LEU A 145 7.94 3.62 6.22
N VAL A 146 8.30 2.71 7.11
CA VAL A 146 9.68 2.23 7.30
C VAL A 146 9.81 0.83 6.71
N LEU A 147 10.75 0.64 5.78
CA LEU A 147 11.16 -0.68 5.31
C LEU A 147 12.36 -1.17 6.11
N PHE A 148 12.29 -2.41 6.55
CA PHE A 148 13.37 -3.07 7.26
C PHE A 148 14.06 -4.11 6.39
N ALA A 149 15.31 -4.41 6.74
CA ALA A 149 16.02 -5.54 6.16
C ALA A 149 15.26 -6.86 6.43
N PRO A 150 15.39 -7.84 5.53
CA PRO A 150 14.77 -9.17 5.70
C PRO A 150 15.16 -9.81 7.04
N GLU A 151 16.40 -9.61 7.46
CA GLU A 151 16.94 -10.10 8.72
C GLU A 151 17.41 -8.94 9.61
N GLY A 152 17.15 -9.05 10.91
CA GLY A 152 17.51 -8.02 11.89
C GLY A 152 16.62 -6.79 11.85
N ASP A 153 17.09 -5.67 12.42
CA ASP A 153 16.32 -4.43 12.62
C ASP A 153 16.84 -3.24 11.81
N ALA A 154 17.74 -3.50 10.84
CA ALA A 154 18.30 -2.43 10.02
C ALA A 154 17.21 -1.79 9.15
N ILE A 155 17.12 -0.47 9.20
CA ILE A 155 16.22 0.30 8.33
C ILE A 155 16.87 0.42 6.95
N ILE A 156 16.12 0.04 5.92
CA ILE A 156 16.53 0.15 4.52
C ILE A 156 16.10 1.50 3.95
N ASP A 157 14.86 1.89 4.22
CA ASP A 157 14.33 3.18 3.74
C ASP A 157 13.19 3.68 4.64
N THR A 158 12.94 5.00 4.58
CA THR A 158 11.87 5.68 5.30
C THR A 158 11.14 6.62 4.34
N VAL A 159 9.90 6.30 4.03
CA VAL A 159 9.11 7.00 3.02
C VAL A 159 8.07 7.90 3.67
N ASN A 160 8.22 9.22 3.46
CA ASN A 160 7.22 10.21 3.88
C ASN A 160 5.92 10.03 3.07
N PRO A 161 4.74 10.01 3.72
CA PRO A 161 3.46 9.76 3.08
C PRO A 161 2.87 11.00 2.39
N THR A 162 3.66 11.70 1.58
CA THR A 162 3.25 12.92 0.88
C THR A 162 2.29 12.62 -0.26
N PHE A 163 1.40 13.57 -0.57
CA PHE A 163 0.36 13.45 -1.58
C PHE A 163 0.91 13.03 -2.95
N GLY A 164 0.30 12.02 -3.54
CA GLY A 164 0.64 11.51 -4.86
C GLY A 164 1.91 10.65 -4.93
N LYS A 165 2.60 10.43 -3.83
CA LYS A 165 3.75 9.50 -3.80
C LYS A 165 3.26 8.06 -3.72
N MET A 166 4.00 7.13 -4.35
CA MET A 166 3.76 5.69 -4.28
C MET A 166 5.05 4.95 -3.95
N ILE A 167 4.96 3.94 -3.10
CA ILE A 167 6.01 2.93 -2.95
C ILE A 167 5.51 1.58 -3.43
N ILE A 168 6.38 0.83 -4.11
CA ILE A 168 6.17 -0.56 -4.54
C ILE A 168 7.36 -1.37 -4.04
N PHE A 169 7.14 -2.51 -3.40
CA PHE A 169 8.21 -3.34 -2.85
C PHE A 169 7.86 -4.83 -2.85
N LEU A 170 8.89 -5.68 -2.87
CA LEU A 170 8.74 -7.13 -2.73
C LEU A 170 8.17 -7.48 -1.35
N SER A 171 6.97 -8.04 -1.30
CA SER A 171 6.22 -8.28 -0.06
C SER A 171 6.92 -9.25 0.90
N GLU A 172 7.67 -10.22 0.38
CA GLU A 172 8.40 -11.21 1.18
C GLU A 172 9.74 -10.69 1.70
N SER A 173 10.35 -9.75 0.97
CA SER A 173 11.71 -9.29 1.26
C SER A 173 11.78 -8.19 2.33
N PHE A 174 10.69 -7.43 2.51
CA PHE A 174 10.74 -6.25 3.37
C PHE A 174 9.65 -6.27 4.44
N PRO A 175 9.99 -6.60 5.70
CA PRO A 175 9.15 -6.21 6.83
C PRO A 175 8.97 -4.69 6.85
N LEU A 176 7.80 -4.22 7.24
CA LEU A 176 7.49 -2.79 7.26
C LEU A 176 6.78 -2.39 8.55
N ALA A 177 6.84 -1.11 8.86
CA ALA A 177 6.03 -0.46 9.89
C ALA A 177 5.48 0.86 9.37
N VAL A 178 4.36 1.31 9.93
CA VAL A 178 3.86 2.68 9.78
C VAL A 178 4.07 3.37 11.11
N LEU A 179 4.91 4.40 11.13
CA LEU A 179 5.17 5.18 12.35
C LEU A 179 3.91 5.95 12.74
N THR A 180 3.85 6.30 14.03
CA THR A 180 2.75 7.11 14.57
C THR A 180 2.63 8.43 13.83
N ALA A 181 1.44 8.75 13.37
CA ALA A 181 1.14 10.01 12.71
C ALA A 181 0.56 11.03 13.70
N CYS A 182 1.00 12.29 13.61
CA CYS A 182 0.50 13.40 14.44
C CYS A 182 -0.79 14.04 13.90
N LYS A 183 -1.26 13.57 12.76
CA LYS A 183 -2.55 13.92 12.14
C LYS A 183 -3.08 12.76 11.31
N GLN A 184 -4.32 12.87 10.84
CA GLN A 184 -4.95 11.82 10.05
C GLN A 184 -4.16 11.53 8.76
N ARG A 185 -3.76 10.27 8.56
CA ARG A 185 -2.97 9.78 7.42
C ARG A 185 -3.80 8.89 6.52
N ARG A 186 -3.84 9.21 5.24
CA ARG A 186 -4.61 8.48 4.21
C ARG A 186 -3.69 7.85 3.18
N SER A 187 -4.03 6.64 2.76
CA SER A 187 -3.33 5.92 1.69
C SER A 187 -4.25 4.91 1.02
N ILE A 188 -3.83 4.41 -0.15
CA ILE A 188 -4.35 3.17 -0.74
C ILE A 188 -3.23 2.13 -0.59
N ALA A 189 -3.51 1.08 0.18
CA ALA A 189 -2.63 -0.07 0.34
C ALA A 189 -3.13 -1.22 -0.52
N GLY A 190 -2.23 -1.92 -1.22
CA GLY A 190 -2.62 -2.99 -2.12
C GLY A 190 -1.51 -3.99 -2.41
N TRP A 191 -1.90 -5.11 -3.03
CA TRP A 191 -1.00 -6.22 -3.30
C TRP A 191 -1.24 -6.81 -4.68
N PHE A 192 -0.17 -6.93 -5.45
CA PHE A 192 -0.15 -7.82 -6.62
C PHE A 192 0.11 -9.25 -6.16
N ARG A 193 -0.74 -10.16 -6.61
CA ARG A 193 -0.73 -11.55 -6.17
C ARG A 193 -0.50 -12.52 -7.32
N VAL A 194 0.04 -13.69 -6.98
CA VAL A 194 0.04 -14.87 -7.84
C VAL A 194 -1.10 -15.79 -7.45
N ARG A 195 -1.50 -16.72 -8.33
CA ARG A 195 -2.45 -17.77 -7.98
C ARG A 195 -1.87 -18.58 -6.83
N GLY A 196 -2.63 -18.74 -5.76
CA GLY A 196 -2.24 -19.62 -4.65
C GLY A 196 -2.05 -21.06 -5.18
N ILE A 197 -0.95 -21.67 -4.78
CA ILE A 197 -0.80 -23.13 -4.94
C ILE A 197 -1.77 -23.73 -3.89
N ALA A 198 -2.76 -24.49 -4.38
CA ALA A 198 -3.70 -25.19 -3.52
C ALA A 198 -3.00 -26.29 -2.72
#